data_cc7a8bb9af6632f138a371780bdd37a8
#
_entry.id   cc7a8bb9af6632f138a371780bdd37a8
#
_cell.length_a   1.000
_cell.length_b   1.000
_cell.length_c   1.000
_cell.angle_alpha   90.00
_cell.angle_beta   90.00
_cell.angle_gamma   90.00
#
_symmetry.space_group_name_H-M   'P 1'
#
loop_
_entity.id
_entity.type
_entity.pdbx_description
1 polymer ?
#
loop_
_entity_poly.entity_id
_entity_poly.type
_entity_poly.pdbx_seq_one_letter_code
_entity_poly.pdbx_strand_id
1 'polypeptide(L)'
;MAPPPLRIETLQHPDDPAVLALLVEFGLEYQERYDHPKETREEIAARTGPLAPSFRGDNVVFVARDEAGRAVGLCWCVLFDPGNGLEGEVAELYVEPAARSAGVATALVGEAMRLFGEREATFVMVWTRPDNPEALAVYRRHGFQPTEQTVLTWLPLTGTEPAVDGPPGAASERDADNHAP
;
A
#
# COMPACT_ATOMS: atom_id res chain seq x y z
N MET A 1 22.68 11.58 -16.68
CA MET A 1 22.30 12.75 -15.86
C MET A 1 22.02 12.23 -14.47
N ALA A 2 22.65 12.75 -13.43
CA ALA A 2 22.33 12.34 -12.07
C ALA A 2 20.89 12.76 -11.75
N PRO A 3 20.11 11.95 -11.00
CA PRO A 3 18.79 12.38 -10.55
C PRO A 3 18.93 13.65 -9.70
N PRO A 4 17.91 14.53 -9.73
CA PRO A 4 17.91 15.71 -8.89
C PRO A 4 18.00 15.33 -7.41
N PRO A 5 18.62 16.13 -6.57
CA PRO A 5 18.69 15.86 -5.14
C PRO A 5 17.30 15.79 -4.53
N LEU A 6 17.06 14.71 -3.78
CA LEU A 6 15.83 14.47 -3.04
C LEU A 6 16.07 14.74 -1.56
N ARG A 7 15.08 15.32 -0.90
CA ARG A 7 15.04 15.40 0.54
C ARG A 7 13.89 14.54 1.05
N ILE A 8 14.18 13.64 1.99
CA ILE A 8 13.18 12.85 2.70
C ILE A 8 13.07 13.40 4.11
N GLU A 9 11.85 13.64 4.52
CA GLU A 9 11.55 14.20 5.84
C GLU A 9 10.29 13.54 6.42
N THR A 10 10.13 13.63 7.72
CA THR A 10 8.88 13.26 8.39
C THR A 10 7.86 14.37 8.17
N LEU A 11 6.64 14.00 7.77
CA LEU A 11 5.52 14.93 7.63
C LEU A 11 5.19 15.54 9.00
N GLN A 12 5.29 16.87 9.08
CA GLN A 12 5.05 17.63 10.32
C GLN A 12 3.62 18.16 10.40
N HIS A 13 3.02 18.46 9.26
CA HIS A 13 1.70 19.06 9.16
C HIS A 13 0.77 18.13 8.38
N PRO A 14 -0.24 17.56 9.04
CA PRO A 14 -1.14 16.58 8.42
C PRO A 14 -1.96 17.14 7.25
N ASP A 15 -2.12 18.45 7.19
CA ASP A 15 -2.83 19.20 6.17
C ASP A 15 -1.89 19.83 5.11
N ASP A 16 -0.65 19.36 5.00
CA ASP A 16 0.30 19.82 3.98
C ASP A 16 -0.32 19.71 2.57
N PRO A 17 -0.55 20.85 1.90
CA PRO A 17 -1.27 20.86 0.62
C PRO A 17 -0.53 20.11 -0.50
N ALA A 18 0.81 20.06 -0.44
CA ALA A 18 1.60 19.30 -1.42
C ALA A 18 1.40 17.78 -1.24
N VAL A 19 1.28 17.33 0.00
CA VAL A 19 1.00 15.92 0.30
C VAL A 19 -0.44 15.55 -0.02
N LEU A 20 -1.40 16.42 0.30
CA LEU A 20 -2.80 16.21 -0.08
C LEU A 20 -2.98 16.13 -1.61
N ALA A 21 -2.30 17.00 -2.36
CA ALA A 21 -2.29 16.93 -3.82
C ALA A 21 -1.71 15.61 -4.34
N LEU A 22 -0.62 15.12 -3.73
CA LEU A 22 -0.01 13.84 -4.08
C LEU A 22 -0.95 12.65 -3.81
N LEU A 23 -1.73 12.69 -2.74
CA LEU A 23 -2.73 11.66 -2.44
C LEU A 23 -3.87 11.63 -3.46
N VAL A 24 -4.24 12.77 -4.02
CA VAL A 24 -5.22 12.83 -5.13
C VAL A 24 -4.64 12.16 -6.38
N GLU A 25 -3.39 12.43 -6.75
CA GLU A 25 -2.73 11.75 -7.87
C GLU A 25 -2.64 10.23 -7.64
N PHE A 26 -2.29 9.83 -6.42
CA PHE A 26 -2.30 8.42 -6.04
C PHE A 26 -3.67 7.77 -6.23
N GLY A 27 -4.75 8.43 -5.77
CA GLY A 27 -6.11 7.93 -5.94
C GLY A 27 -6.53 7.78 -7.41
N LEU A 28 -6.17 8.73 -8.26
CA LEU A 28 -6.42 8.66 -9.71
C LEU A 28 -5.70 7.48 -10.35
N GLU A 29 -4.40 7.34 -10.06
CA GLU A 29 -3.62 6.23 -10.60
C GLU A 29 -4.10 4.87 -10.09
N TYR A 30 -4.46 4.79 -8.80
CA TYR A 30 -4.94 3.56 -8.18
C TYR A 30 -6.19 3.03 -8.86
N GLN A 31 -7.18 3.88 -9.11
CA GLN A 31 -8.42 3.45 -9.77
C GLN A 31 -8.21 3.04 -11.24
N GLU A 32 -7.22 3.63 -11.92
CA GLU A 32 -6.87 3.21 -13.28
C GLU A 32 -6.18 1.84 -13.30
N ARG A 33 -5.26 1.65 -12.36
CA ARG A 33 -4.43 0.44 -12.28
C ARG A 33 -5.23 -0.80 -11.87
N TYR A 34 -6.23 -0.64 -11.01
CA TYR A 34 -6.96 -1.75 -10.39
C TYR A 34 -8.44 -1.84 -10.82
N ASP A 35 -8.81 -1.11 -11.86
CA ASP A 35 -10.15 -1.12 -12.45
C ASP A 35 -11.27 -0.80 -11.44
N HIS A 36 -11.00 0.08 -10.50
CA HIS A 36 -12.01 0.58 -9.57
C HIS A 36 -12.99 1.55 -10.26
N PRO A 37 -14.18 1.80 -9.65
CA PRO A 37 -15.08 2.85 -10.12
C PRO A 37 -14.35 4.17 -10.33
N LYS A 38 -14.59 4.81 -11.48
CA LYS A 38 -13.88 6.05 -11.85
C LYS A 38 -14.48 7.24 -11.12
N GLU A 39 -13.73 7.80 -10.19
CA GLU A 39 -14.01 9.08 -9.56
C GLU A 39 -13.24 10.19 -10.29
N THR A 40 -13.82 11.37 -10.36
CA THR A 40 -13.13 12.57 -10.86
C THR A 40 -12.07 13.05 -9.87
N ARG A 41 -11.16 13.89 -10.35
CA ARG A 41 -10.17 14.56 -9.48
C ARG A 41 -10.82 15.32 -8.34
N GLU A 42 -11.91 16.03 -8.62
CA GLU A 42 -12.67 16.82 -7.66
C GLU A 42 -13.32 15.95 -6.58
N GLU A 43 -13.87 14.80 -6.96
CA GLU A 43 -14.47 13.85 -6.02
C GLU A 43 -13.40 13.24 -5.11
N ILE A 44 -12.25 12.82 -5.67
CA ILE A 44 -11.12 12.32 -4.87
C ILE A 44 -10.61 13.42 -3.94
N ALA A 45 -10.39 14.63 -4.44
CA ALA A 45 -9.92 15.75 -3.63
C ALA A 45 -10.89 16.10 -2.48
N ALA A 46 -12.22 16.04 -2.73
CA ALA A 46 -13.23 16.33 -1.71
C ALA A 46 -13.23 15.32 -0.55
N ARG A 47 -12.87 14.04 -0.82
CA ARG A 47 -12.79 13.02 0.23
C ARG A 47 -11.39 12.88 0.84
N THR A 48 -10.35 13.42 0.18
CA THR A 48 -8.98 13.44 0.70
C THR A 48 -8.88 14.49 1.80
N GLY A 49 -8.75 14.06 3.03
CA GLY A 49 -8.64 14.92 4.20
C GLY A 49 -7.23 14.94 4.78
N PRO A 50 -7.00 15.76 5.80
CA PRO A 50 -5.76 15.77 6.56
C PRO A 50 -5.41 14.39 7.09
N LEU A 51 -4.13 14.02 7.03
CA LEU A 51 -3.66 12.69 7.46
C LEU A 51 -3.75 12.47 8.98
N ALA A 52 -3.89 13.51 9.79
CA ALA A 52 -3.77 13.42 11.24
C ALA A 52 -4.94 12.84 12.03
N PRO A 53 -6.22 13.11 11.73
CA PRO A 53 -7.27 12.87 12.72
C PRO A 53 -7.63 11.41 12.95
N SER A 54 -7.27 10.53 12.04
CA SER A 54 -7.70 9.12 12.07
C SER A 54 -6.68 8.19 12.70
N PHE A 55 -5.49 8.69 13.03
CA PHE A 55 -4.42 7.84 13.53
C PHE A 55 -4.68 7.33 14.94
N ARG A 56 -4.92 6.03 15.01
CA ARG A 56 -4.86 5.28 16.25
C ARG A 56 -3.61 4.41 16.20
N GLY A 57 -2.70 4.63 17.14
CA GLY A 57 -1.39 4.00 17.17
C GLY A 57 -0.28 4.97 16.73
N ASP A 58 0.91 4.45 16.59
CA ASP A 58 2.08 5.22 16.21
C ASP A 58 2.20 5.22 14.67
N ASN A 59 2.04 6.38 14.06
CA ASN A 59 2.06 6.54 12.61
C ASN A 59 3.12 7.56 12.22
N VAL A 60 3.92 7.20 11.22
CA VAL A 60 4.96 8.08 10.66
C VAL A 60 4.81 8.11 9.15
N VAL A 61 4.73 9.31 8.57
CA VAL A 61 4.70 9.49 7.12
C VAL A 61 6.01 10.16 6.69
N PHE A 62 6.80 9.44 5.89
CA PHE A 62 7.96 9.99 5.21
C PHE A 62 7.54 10.58 3.88
N VAL A 63 8.06 11.76 3.56
CA VAL A 63 7.76 12.48 2.31
C VAL A 63 9.06 12.76 1.58
N ALA A 64 9.12 12.36 0.31
CA ALA A 64 10.18 12.75 -0.60
C ALA A 64 9.81 14.06 -1.29
N ARG A 65 10.71 15.05 -1.22
CA ARG A 65 10.52 16.33 -1.89
C ARG A 65 11.63 16.57 -2.91
N ASP A 66 11.25 17.17 -4.03
CA ASP A 66 12.20 17.66 -5.02
C ASP A 66 12.85 18.99 -4.60
N GLU A 67 13.73 19.54 -5.42
CA GLU A 67 14.44 20.81 -5.17
C GLU A 67 13.50 22.01 -5.01
N ALA A 68 12.32 21.97 -5.63
CA ALA A 68 11.30 23.00 -5.53
C ALA A 68 10.42 22.85 -4.26
N GLY A 69 10.68 21.82 -3.42
CA GLY A 69 9.89 21.54 -2.23
C GLY A 69 8.59 20.79 -2.52
N ARG A 70 8.34 20.39 -3.77
CA ARG A 70 7.14 19.65 -4.17
C ARG A 70 7.24 18.21 -3.66
N ALA A 71 6.16 17.68 -3.07
CA ALA A 71 6.09 16.29 -2.69
C ALA A 71 6.00 15.41 -3.95
N VAL A 72 6.94 14.46 -4.08
CA VAL A 72 7.05 13.55 -5.23
C VAL A 72 6.90 12.10 -4.84
N GLY A 73 6.77 11.80 -3.55
CA GLY A 73 6.52 10.47 -3.04
C GLY A 73 6.26 10.48 -1.54
N LEU A 74 5.63 9.45 -1.04
CA LEU A 74 5.39 9.23 0.39
C LEU A 74 5.53 7.75 0.74
N CYS A 75 5.87 7.49 2.00
CA CYS A 75 5.81 6.17 2.62
C CYS A 75 5.16 6.33 3.99
N TRP A 76 4.03 5.67 4.18
CA TRP A 76 3.28 5.68 5.43
C TRP A 76 3.57 4.42 6.22
N CYS A 77 4.11 4.58 7.41
CA CYS A 77 4.43 3.52 8.34
C CYS A 77 3.46 3.53 9.52
N VAL A 78 2.98 2.37 9.89
CA VAL A 78 2.16 2.14 11.09
C VAL A 78 2.93 1.22 12.01
N LEU A 79 2.94 1.52 13.32
CA LEU A 79 3.47 0.65 14.35
C LEU A 79 2.35 0.34 15.36
N PHE A 80 2.25 -0.90 15.77
CA PHE A 80 1.27 -1.38 16.74
C PHE A 80 1.85 -2.53 17.55
N ASP A 81 1.38 -2.70 18.78
CA ASP A 81 1.82 -3.79 19.65
C ASP A 81 0.61 -4.70 19.95
N PRO A 82 0.58 -5.93 19.41
CA PRO A 82 -0.46 -6.92 19.70
C PRO A 82 -0.25 -7.62 21.04
N GLY A 83 0.80 -7.27 21.80
CA GLY A 83 1.11 -7.84 23.11
C GLY A 83 2.21 -8.91 23.12
N ASN A 84 2.84 -9.16 21.97
CA ASN A 84 3.95 -10.11 21.82
C ASN A 84 5.20 -9.51 21.12
N GLY A 85 5.25 -8.21 21.03
CA GLY A 85 6.30 -7.43 20.40
C GLY A 85 5.75 -6.35 19.48
N LEU A 86 6.56 -5.32 19.22
CA LEU A 86 6.19 -4.24 18.33
C LEU A 86 6.18 -4.74 16.88
N GLU A 87 5.08 -4.55 16.20
CA GLU A 87 4.93 -4.86 14.78
C GLU A 87 4.84 -3.57 13.96
N GLY A 88 5.29 -3.64 12.70
CA GLY A 88 5.23 -2.55 11.75
C GLY A 88 4.56 -2.93 10.45
N GLU A 89 3.99 -1.94 9.79
CA GLU A 89 3.42 -2.07 8.46
C GLU A 89 3.86 -0.88 7.59
N VAL A 90 4.27 -1.17 6.37
CA VAL A 90 4.30 -0.15 5.31
C VAL A 90 2.90 -0.10 4.70
N ALA A 91 2.05 0.77 5.26
CA ALA A 91 0.64 0.86 4.89
C ALA A 91 0.44 1.43 3.49
N GLU A 92 1.24 2.46 3.13
CA GLU A 92 1.21 3.05 1.79
C GLU A 92 2.63 3.41 1.31
N LEU A 93 2.89 3.17 0.04
CA LEU A 93 4.06 3.65 -0.67
C LEU A 93 3.65 4.17 -2.03
N TYR A 94 3.80 5.45 -2.25
CA TYR A 94 3.51 6.07 -3.52
C TYR A 94 4.66 6.94 -4.01
N VAL A 95 4.93 6.89 -5.31
CA VAL A 95 5.86 7.80 -5.99
C VAL A 95 5.20 8.28 -7.28
N GLU A 96 5.14 9.59 -7.44
CA GLU A 96 4.64 10.25 -8.63
C GLU A 96 5.30 9.67 -9.89
N PRO A 97 4.55 9.39 -10.98
CA PRO A 97 5.09 8.76 -12.18
C PRO A 97 6.36 9.42 -12.73
N ALA A 98 6.40 10.77 -12.76
CA ALA A 98 7.55 11.52 -13.24
C ALA A 98 8.83 11.34 -12.39
N ALA A 99 8.69 10.93 -11.12
CA ALA A 99 9.80 10.73 -10.18
C ALA A 99 10.19 9.24 -10.03
N ARG A 100 9.53 8.34 -10.74
CA ARG A 100 9.86 6.90 -10.72
C ARG A 100 11.21 6.64 -11.39
N SER A 101 11.76 5.48 -11.10
CA SER A 101 13.07 5.02 -11.59
C SER A 101 14.27 5.87 -11.13
N ALA A 102 14.04 6.93 -10.33
CA ALA A 102 15.09 7.77 -9.72
C ALA A 102 15.51 7.31 -8.32
N GLY A 103 15.05 6.14 -7.85
CA GLY A 103 15.40 5.60 -6.53
C GLY A 103 14.56 6.12 -5.38
N VAL A 104 13.54 6.96 -5.63
CA VAL A 104 12.69 7.58 -4.59
C VAL A 104 12.03 6.54 -3.68
N ALA A 105 11.39 5.53 -4.27
CA ALA A 105 10.76 4.45 -3.50
C ALA A 105 11.77 3.70 -2.63
N THR A 106 12.95 3.41 -3.16
CA THR A 106 14.05 2.76 -2.41
C THR A 106 14.49 3.61 -1.22
N ALA A 107 14.63 4.93 -1.41
CA ALA A 107 15.01 5.83 -0.33
C ALA A 107 13.92 5.92 0.75
N LEU A 108 12.66 6.03 0.35
CA LEU A 108 11.51 6.07 1.28
C LEU A 108 11.40 4.80 2.11
N VAL A 109 11.50 3.62 1.48
CA VAL A 109 11.48 2.34 2.22
C VAL A 109 12.72 2.19 3.09
N GLY A 110 13.88 2.73 2.67
CA GLY A 110 15.08 2.80 3.51
C GLY A 110 14.84 3.55 4.82
N GLU A 111 14.17 4.71 4.78
CA GLU A 111 13.78 5.45 5.99
C GLU A 111 12.76 4.68 6.85
N ALA A 112 11.80 4.00 6.22
CA ALA A 112 10.87 3.13 6.94
C ALA A 112 11.60 2.01 7.69
N MET A 113 12.55 1.32 7.03
CA MET A 113 13.33 0.25 7.66
C MET A 113 14.22 0.77 8.78
N ARG A 114 14.78 1.99 8.64
CA ARG A 114 15.53 2.64 9.73
C ARG A 114 14.62 2.90 10.94
N LEU A 115 13.43 3.45 10.71
CA LEU A 115 12.42 3.67 11.77
C LEU A 115 12.07 2.37 12.50
N PHE A 116 11.73 1.31 11.76
CA PHE A 116 11.37 0.03 12.36
C PHE A 116 12.53 -0.59 13.15
N GLY A 117 13.76 -0.46 12.65
CA GLY A 117 14.95 -0.91 13.38
C GLY A 117 15.22 -0.12 14.66
N GLU A 118 15.08 1.22 14.62
CA GLU A 118 15.25 2.08 15.81
C GLU A 118 14.18 1.85 16.88
N ARG A 119 13.01 1.43 16.45
CA ARG A 119 11.89 1.09 17.33
C ARG A 119 11.90 -0.38 17.78
N GLU A 120 12.89 -1.16 17.36
CA GLU A 120 13.04 -2.60 17.68
C GLU A 120 11.80 -3.42 17.29
N ALA A 121 11.20 -3.08 16.13
CA ALA A 121 10.09 -3.86 15.59
C ALA A 121 10.52 -5.31 15.34
N THR A 122 9.73 -6.24 15.86
CA THR A 122 10.02 -7.69 15.79
C THR A 122 9.50 -8.32 14.50
N PHE A 123 8.53 -7.67 13.87
CA PHE A 123 7.94 -8.09 12.60
C PHE A 123 7.50 -6.86 11.81
N VAL A 124 7.75 -6.86 10.49
CA VAL A 124 7.29 -5.79 9.58
C VAL A 124 6.65 -6.42 8.37
N MET A 125 5.45 -5.95 8.02
CA MET A 125 4.72 -6.43 6.86
C MET A 125 4.49 -5.32 5.83
N VAL A 126 4.22 -5.74 4.61
CA VAL A 126 3.74 -4.89 3.53
C VAL A 126 2.83 -5.71 2.63
N TRP A 127 1.78 -5.07 2.16
CA TRP A 127 0.83 -5.67 1.23
C TRP A 127 1.09 -5.13 -0.16
N THR A 128 1.29 -6.03 -1.11
CA THR A 128 1.41 -5.67 -2.52
C THR A 128 0.86 -6.77 -3.39
N ARG A 129 0.48 -6.43 -4.59
CA ARG A 129 -0.04 -7.41 -5.55
C ARG A 129 1.11 -8.17 -6.21
N PRO A 130 0.92 -9.46 -6.53
CA PRO A 130 1.94 -10.24 -7.23
C PRO A 130 2.26 -9.72 -8.65
N ASP A 131 1.33 -8.98 -9.25
CA ASP A 131 1.46 -8.33 -10.56
C ASP A 131 2.02 -6.89 -10.48
N ASN A 132 2.64 -6.50 -9.36
CA ASN A 132 3.35 -5.24 -9.19
C ASN A 132 4.86 -5.48 -9.02
N PRO A 133 5.58 -5.78 -10.11
CA PRO A 133 7.00 -6.15 -10.05
C PRO A 133 7.89 -5.02 -9.53
N GLU A 134 7.54 -3.75 -9.78
CA GLU A 134 8.32 -2.60 -9.33
C GLU A 134 8.31 -2.50 -7.79
N ALA A 135 7.15 -2.61 -7.16
CA ALA A 135 7.02 -2.61 -5.71
C ALA A 135 7.73 -3.83 -5.09
N LEU A 136 7.52 -5.02 -5.66
CA LEU A 136 8.21 -6.24 -5.22
C LEU A 136 9.72 -6.10 -5.28
N ALA A 137 10.28 -5.47 -6.31
CA ALA A 137 11.71 -5.24 -6.44
C ALA A 137 12.24 -4.31 -5.35
N VAL A 138 11.50 -3.24 -5.01
CA VAL A 138 11.85 -2.32 -3.92
C VAL A 138 11.86 -3.05 -2.59
N TYR A 139 10.79 -3.76 -2.24
CA TYR A 139 10.69 -4.45 -0.95
C TYR A 139 11.73 -5.56 -0.79
N ARG A 140 11.95 -6.38 -1.83
CA ARG A 140 13.00 -7.42 -1.81
C ARG A 140 14.41 -6.85 -1.59
N ARG A 141 14.71 -5.68 -2.15
CA ARG A 141 15.98 -4.99 -1.93
C ARG A 141 16.21 -4.62 -0.47
N HIS A 142 15.14 -4.39 0.28
CA HIS A 142 15.16 -4.10 1.71
C HIS A 142 14.94 -5.32 2.60
N GLY A 143 15.02 -6.53 2.05
CA GLY A 143 14.99 -7.78 2.82
C GLY A 143 13.60 -8.38 3.02
N PHE A 144 12.52 -7.78 2.50
CA PHE A 144 11.22 -8.40 2.54
C PHE A 144 11.18 -9.68 1.71
N GLN A 145 10.53 -10.69 2.23
CA GLN A 145 10.33 -11.97 1.57
C GLN A 145 8.84 -12.28 1.44
N PRO A 146 8.40 -12.91 0.35
CA PRO A 146 7.03 -13.41 0.26
C PRO A 146 6.76 -14.41 1.37
N THR A 147 5.55 -14.40 1.90
CA THR A 147 5.05 -15.40 2.84
C THR A 147 4.02 -16.30 2.16
N GLU A 148 3.74 -17.45 2.74
CA GLU A 148 2.65 -18.35 2.31
C GLU A 148 1.29 -17.97 2.93
N GLN A 149 1.23 -16.87 3.67
CA GLN A 149 0.00 -16.40 4.29
C GLN A 149 -0.98 -15.90 3.24
N THR A 150 -2.24 -16.28 3.40
CA THR A 150 -3.33 -15.79 2.57
C THR A 150 -4.02 -14.62 3.26
N VAL A 151 -4.23 -13.55 2.53
CA VAL A 151 -4.97 -12.39 3.00
C VAL A 151 -6.44 -12.57 2.62
N LEU A 152 -7.31 -12.48 3.62
CA LEU A 152 -8.75 -12.44 3.43
C LEU A 152 -9.25 -11.04 3.75
N THR A 153 -10.03 -10.47 2.84
CA THR A 153 -10.61 -9.14 3.01
C THR A 153 -12.13 -9.24 3.13
N TRP A 154 -12.70 -8.41 3.98
CA TRP A 154 -14.14 -8.24 4.08
C TRP A 154 -14.50 -6.78 3.80
N LEU A 155 -15.34 -6.56 2.79
CA LEU A 155 -15.73 -5.22 2.33
C LEU A 155 -17.23 -5.01 2.58
N PRO A 156 -17.63 -4.44 3.72
CA PRO A 156 -19.04 -4.38 4.13
C PRO A 156 -19.91 -3.45 3.26
N LEU A 157 -19.30 -2.59 2.43
CA LEU A 157 -20.01 -1.50 1.76
C LEU A 157 -20.26 -1.72 0.26
N THR A 158 -19.79 -2.80 -0.33
CA THR A 158 -19.85 -2.95 -1.80
C THR A 158 -21.09 -3.62 -2.35
N GLY A 159 -22.02 -4.11 -1.52
CA GLY A 159 -23.29 -4.71 -2.00
C GLY A 159 -23.15 -5.85 -3.03
N THR A 160 -21.97 -6.20 -3.41
CA THR A 160 -21.62 -7.35 -4.24
C THR A 160 -21.27 -8.48 -3.30
N GLU A 161 -22.14 -9.46 -3.17
CA GLU A 161 -21.75 -10.73 -2.58
C GLU A 161 -20.52 -11.25 -3.35
N PRO A 162 -19.42 -11.59 -2.65
CA PRO A 162 -18.32 -12.27 -3.31
C PRO A 162 -18.92 -13.55 -3.92
N ALA A 163 -18.69 -13.78 -5.19
CA ALA A 163 -18.97 -15.07 -5.79
C ALA A 163 -18.20 -16.10 -4.98
N VAL A 164 -18.92 -16.91 -4.20
CA VAL A 164 -18.35 -18.04 -3.48
C VAL A 164 -18.12 -19.10 -4.54
N ASP A 165 -16.98 -19.05 -5.23
CA ASP A 165 -16.51 -20.19 -5.97
C ASP A 165 -16.32 -21.30 -4.94
N GLY A 166 -17.17 -22.32 -5.04
CA GLY A 166 -17.07 -23.52 -4.21
C GLY A 166 -15.70 -24.15 -4.36
N PRO A 167 -15.25 -24.96 -3.38
CA PRO A 167 -13.93 -25.54 -3.39
C PRO A 167 -13.70 -26.30 -4.71
N PRO A 168 -12.54 -26.17 -5.37
CA PRO A 168 -12.22 -26.95 -6.55
C PRO A 168 -12.16 -28.44 -6.16
N GLY A 169 -13.17 -29.21 -6.56
CA GLY A 169 -13.13 -30.67 -6.32
C GLY A 169 -14.44 -31.42 -6.12
N ALA A 170 -15.60 -30.81 -6.39
CA ALA A 170 -16.84 -31.64 -6.49
C ALA A 170 -17.11 -31.95 -7.97
N ALA A 171 -16.26 -32.78 -8.58
CA ALA A 171 -16.58 -33.44 -9.83
C ALA A 171 -17.75 -34.42 -9.56
N SER A 172 -18.80 -34.29 -10.36
CA SER A 172 -20.01 -35.04 -10.36
C SER A 172 -19.76 -36.55 -10.40
N GLU A 173 -19.96 -37.23 -9.29
CA GLU A 173 -20.39 -38.63 -9.31
C GLU A 173 -21.91 -38.69 -9.29
N ARG A 174 -22.53 -38.48 -10.42
CA ARG A 174 -23.92 -38.89 -10.68
C ARG A 174 -24.04 -39.18 -12.16
N ASP A 175 -23.72 -40.39 -12.56
CA ASP A 175 -24.31 -41.15 -13.68
C ASP A 175 -23.64 -42.51 -13.78
N ALA A 176 -24.04 -43.44 -12.90
CA ALA A 176 -23.90 -44.87 -13.14
C ALA A 176 -24.86 -45.59 -12.18
N ASP A 177 -26.14 -45.68 -12.52
CA ASP A 177 -26.96 -46.83 -12.27
C ASP A 177 -28.36 -46.58 -12.84
N ASN A 178 -28.53 -46.93 -14.09
CA ASN A 178 -29.85 -47.30 -14.59
C ASN A 178 -29.70 -48.17 -15.83
N HIS A 179 -29.37 -49.46 -15.62
CA HIS A 179 -29.72 -50.55 -16.54
C HIS A 179 -29.59 -51.88 -15.84
N ALA A 180 -30.69 -52.46 -15.52
CA ALA A 180 -30.82 -53.92 -15.46
C ALA A 180 -32.27 -54.35 -15.57
N PRO A 181 -32.54 -55.54 -16.17
CA PRO A 181 -33.84 -55.94 -16.63
C PRO A 181 -34.82 -56.32 -15.53
#